data_b2dbe5832b6b21d225f5cc8cb5cd1e7f
#
_entry.id   b2dbe5832b6b21d225f5cc8cb5cd1e7f
#
_cell.length_a   1.000
_cell.length_b   1.000
_cell.length_c   1.000
_cell.angle_alpha   90.00
_cell.angle_beta   90.00
_cell.angle_gamma   90.00
#
_symmetry.space_group_name_H-M   'P 1'
#
loop_
_entity.id
_entity.type
_entity.pdbx_description
1 polymer ?
#
loop_
_entity_poly.entity_id
_entity_poly.type
_entity_poly.pdbx_seq_one_letter_code
_entity_poly.pdbx_strand_id
1 'polypeptide(L)'
;MDLLPIEITPGEVNSLLKDGVPLRLIDVREPEEHAVCHIEGARLIPMRTIPQQLQELDDDGARIVVFCHHGMRSLSVVDWLRRQGVENCQSMAGGIDLWSLQVDPAVPRY
;
A
#
# COMPACT_ATOMS: atom_id res chain seq x y z
N MET A 1 16.33 -14.64 9.13
CA MET A 1 15.25 -13.71 9.46
C MET A 1 14.16 -13.84 8.43
N ASP A 2 12.93 -14.01 8.89
CA ASP A 2 11.83 -14.22 7.97
C ASP A 2 11.31 -12.90 7.41
N LEU A 3 11.04 -12.89 6.11
CA LEU A 3 10.36 -11.76 5.49
C LEU A 3 8.90 -11.74 5.91
N LEU A 4 8.30 -10.56 5.92
CA LEU A 4 6.85 -10.45 6.05
C LEU A 4 6.19 -11.16 4.86
N PRO A 5 4.98 -11.73 5.04
CA PRO A 5 4.23 -12.22 3.88
C PRO A 5 4.09 -11.12 2.83
N ILE A 6 4.05 -11.51 1.56
CA ILE A 6 4.01 -10.52 0.49
C ILE A 6 2.71 -9.72 0.50
N GLU A 7 1.63 -10.33 1.02
CA GLU A 7 0.33 -9.67 1.14
C GLU A 7 -0.10 -9.51 2.59
N ILE A 8 -0.91 -8.50 2.86
CA ILE A 8 -1.54 -8.20 4.14
C ILE A 8 -2.99 -7.85 3.88
N THR A 9 -3.90 -8.24 4.78
CA THR A 9 -5.32 -7.96 4.60
C THR A 9 -5.68 -6.53 5.01
N PRO A 10 -6.77 -5.95 4.48
CA PRO A 10 -7.24 -4.64 4.94
C PRO A 10 -7.50 -4.59 6.44
N GLY A 11 -8.06 -5.65 7.01
CA GLY A 11 -8.32 -5.72 8.45
C GLY A 11 -7.04 -5.65 9.27
N GLU A 12 -5.99 -6.36 8.82
CA GLU A 12 -4.69 -6.30 9.49
C GLU A 12 -4.06 -4.91 9.39
N VAL A 13 -4.16 -4.26 8.23
CA VAL A 13 -3.67 -2.89 8.06
C VAL A 13 -4.40 -1.95 9.01
N ASN A 14 -5.71 -2.07 9.08
CA ASN A 14 -6.52 -1.27 9.98
C ASN A 14 -6.12 -1.45 11.45
N SER A 15 -5.87 -2.69 11.86
CA SER A 15 -5.40 -2.99 13.22
C SER A 15 -4.06 -2.34 13.51
N LEU A 16 -3.11 -2.41 12.57
CA LEU A 16 -1.81 -1.78 12.74
C LEU A 16 -1.93 -0.26 12.89
N LEU A 17 -2.80 0.36 12.09
CA LEU A 17 -3.03 1.81 12.18
C LEU A 17 -3.64 2.19 13.53
N LYS A 18 -4.62 1.43 14.00
CA LYS A 18 -5.27 1.67 15.30
C LYS A 18 -4.30 1.49 16.46
N ASP A 19 -3.36 0.57 16.35
CA ASP A 19 -2.36 0.30 17.38
C ASP A 19 -1.20 1.30 17.35
N GLY A 20 -1.22 2.27 16.44
CA GLY A 20 -0.19 3.30 16.34
C GLY A 20 1.13 2.80 15.77
N VAL A 21 1.14 1.67 15.09
CA VAL A 21 2.36 1.13 14.46
C VAL A 21 2.81 2.08 13.35
N PRO A 22 4.08 2.50 13.33
CA PRO A 22 4.59 3.33 12.24
C PRO A 22 4.42 2.61 10.89
N LEU A 23 3.64 3.19 10.01
CA LEU A 23 3.23 2.55 8.77
C LEU A 23 3.11 3.60 7.67
N ARG A 24 3.72 3.31 6.51
CA ARG A 24 3.60 4.16 5.34
C ARG A 24 2.64 3.49 4.35
N LEU A 25 1.49 4.11 4.13
CA LEU A 25 0.53 3.66 3.12
C LEU A 25 0.85 4.34 1.79
N ILE A 26 1.08 3.53 0.77
CA ILE A 26 1.44 4.04 -0.57
C ILE A 26 0.39 3.60 -1.56
N ASP A 27 -0.25 4.58 -2.19
CA ASP A 27 -1.24 4.37 -3.25
C ASP A 27 -0.54 4.45 -4.60
N VAL A 28 -0.51 3.35 -5.34
CA VAL A 28 0.18 3.29 -6.64
C VAL A 28 -0.77 3.41 -7.82
N ARG A 29 -2.03 3.84 -7.57
CA ARG A 29 -2.99 4.10 -8.62
C ARG A 29 -2.66 5.38 -9.38
N GLU A 30 -3.44 5.69 -10.40
CA GLU A 30 -3.28 6.93 -11.14
C GLU A 30 -3.99 8.09 -10.43
N PRO A 31 -3.59 9.36 -10.70
CA PRO A 31 -4.23 10.52 -10.07
C PRO A 31 -5.74 10.57 -10.26
N GLU A 32 -6.25 10.12 -11.40
CA GLU A 32 -7.68 10.10 -11.69
C GLU A 32 -8.43 9.17 -10.73
N GLU A 33 -7.83 8.04 -10.40
CA GLU A 33 -8.41 7.09 -9.45
C GLU A 33 -8.41 7.68 -8.03
N HIS A 34 -7.31 8.30 -7.64
CA HIS A 34 -7.19 8.96 -6.34
C HIS A 34 -8.24 10.06 -6.17
N ALA A 35 -8.57 10.77 -7.26
CA ALA A 35 -9.60 11.80 -7.23
C ALA A 35 -11.00 11.23 -7.01
N VAL A 36 -11.25 9.98 -7.44
CA VAL A 36 -12.54 9.30 -7.21
C VAL A 36 -12.71 8.93 -5.75
N CYS A 37 -11.68 8.33 -5.16
CA CYS A 37 -11.68 7.96 -3.75
C CYS A 37 -10.24 7.73 -3.29
N HIS A 38 -9.99 7.86 -2.00
CA HIS A 38 -8.65 7.65 -1.44
C HIS A 38 -8.76 7.22 0.01
N ILE A 39 -7.66 6.70 0.55
CA ILE A 39 -7.54 6.38 1.97
C ILE A 39 -6.81 7.55 2.64
N GLU A 40 -7.39 8.10 3.68
CA GLU A 40 -6.79 9.21 4.42
C GLU A 40 -5.43 8.81 4.97
N GLY A 41 -4.44 9.67 4.80
CA GLY A 41 -3.07 9.42 5.26
C GLY A 41 -2.20 8.66 4.26
N ALA A 42 -2.76 8.14 3.19
CA ALA A 42 -1.98 7.46 2.16
C ALA A 42 -1.32 8.48 1.22
N ARG A 43 -0.09 8.17 0.80
CA ARG A 43 0.64 8.98 -0.17
C ARG A 43 0.46 8.41 -1.57
N LEU A 44 0.08 9.24 -2.52
CA LEU A 44 -0.04 8.82 -3.92
C LEU A 44 1.33 8.84 -4.59
N ILE A 45 1.76 7.68 -5.05
CA ILE A 45 2.97 7.52 -5.87
C ILE A 45 2.57 6.60 -7.02
N PRO A 46 2.14 7.14 -8.17
CA PRO A 46 1.72 6.30 -9.30
C PRO A 46 2.77 5.24 -9.64
N MET A 47 2.30 4.05 -9.97
CA MET A 47 3.16 2.87 -10.16
C MET A 47 4.39 3.16 -11.02
N ARG A 48 4.23 3.90 -12.13
CA ARG A 48 5.33 4.19 -13.03
C ARG A 48 6.42 5.07 -12.42
N THR A 49 6.12 5.79 -11.33
CA THR A 49 7.06 6.70 -10.67
C THR A 49 7.75 6.08 -9.46
N ILE A 50 7.42 4.86 -9.11
CA ILE A 50 8.02 4.16 -7.96
C ILE A 50 9.55 4.11 -8.06
N PRO A 51 10.16 3.80 -9.23
CA PRO A 51 11.63 3.74 -9.28
C PRO A 51 12.32 5.03 -8.88
N GLN A 52 11.73 6.19 -9.17
CA GLN A 52 12.31 7.48 -8.79
C GLN A 52 12.22 7.74 -7.28
N GLN A 53 11.36 7.01 -6.57
CA GLN A 53 11.16 7.16 -5.13
C GLN A 53 11.87 6.08 -4.32
N LEU A 54 12.63 5.20 -4.97
CA LEU A 54 13.21 4.03 -4.32
C LEU A 54 14.06 4.39 -3.10
N GLN A 55 14.93 5.37 -3.23
CA GLN A 55 15.83 5.76 -2.15
C GLN A 55 15.05 6.27 -0.94
N GLU A 56 14.03 7.08 -1.17
CA GLU A 56 13.17 7.60 -0.11
C GLU A 56 12.38 6.48 0.58
N LEU A 57 11.87 5.52 -0.20
CA LEU A 57 11.11 4.40 0.35
C LEU A 57 11.97 3.46 1.21
N ASP A 58 13.26 3.39 0.94
CA ASP A 58 14.20 2.53 1.66
C ASP A 58 14.86 3.22 2.85
N ASP A 59 14.53 4.47 3.14
CA ASP A 59 15.35 5.35 3.97
C ASP A 59 15.17 5.13 5.48
N ASP A 60 13.95 5.00 5.98
CA ASP A 60 13.70 5.08 7.44
C ASP A 60 13.37 3.74 8.10
N GLY A 61 13.31 2.66 7.35
CA GLY A 61 12.98 1.34 7.89
C GLY A 61 11.53 1.17 8.31
N ALA A 62 10.67 2.15 8.11
CA ALA A 62 9.25 2.02 8.44
C ALA A 62 8.58 0.97 7.56
N ARG A 63 7.61 0.27 8.14
CA ARG A 63 6.84 -0.73 7.42
C ARG A 63 6.01 -0.04 6.33
N ILE A 64 6.02 -0.60 5.13
CA ILE A 64 5.35 -0.03 3.96
C ILE A 64 4.23 -0.96 3.53
N VAL A 65 3.04 -0.40 3.32
CA VAL A 65 1.92 -1.13 2.72
C VAL A 65 1.53 -0.41 1.44
N VAL A 66 1.60 -1.12 0.33
CA VAL A 66 1.29 -0.61 -1.01
C VAL A 66 -0.08 -1.12 -1.41
N PHE A 67 -0.91 -0.27 -1.99
CA PHE A 67 -2.21 -0.70 -2.47
C PHE A 67 -2.54 -0.08 -3.83
N CYS A 68 -3.47 -0.72 -4.53
CA CYS A 68 -4.05 -0.24 -5.77
C CYS A 68 -5.55 -0.49 -5.74
N HIS A 69 -6.21 -0.64 -6.90
CA HIS A 69 -7.67 -0.87 -6.92
C HIS A 69 -8.03 -2.23 -6.34
N HIS A 70 -7.44 -3.33 -6.87
CA HIS A 70 -7.78 -4.71 -6.47
C HIS A 70 -6.58 -5.55 -6.01
N GLY A 71 -5.38 -5.00 -5.97
CA GLY A 71 -4.19 -5.68 -5.46
C GLY A 71 -3.19 -6.16 -6.50
N MET A 72 -3.50 -6.10 -7.79
CA MET A 72 -2.61 -6.63 -8.85
C MET A 72 -1.39 -5.72 -9.07
N ARG A 73 -1.62 -4.43 -9.26
CA ARG A 73 -0.52 -3.47 -9.48
C ARG A 73 0.36 -3.37 -8.25
N SER A 74 -0.24 -3.32 -7.07
CA SER A 74 0.51 -3.22 -5.82
C SER A 74 1.36 -4.46 -5.55
N LEU A 75 0.85 -5.64 -5.91
CA LEU A 75 1.63 -6.87 -5.78
C LEU A 75 2.89 -6.83 -6.66
N SER A 76 2.76 -6.35 -7.90
CA SER A 76 3.90 -6.18 -8.80
C SER A 76 4.90 -5.16 -8.24
N VAL A 77 4.42 -4.07 -7.67
CA VAL A 77 5.29 -3.04 -7.07
C VAL A 77 6.06 -3.62 -5.88
N VAL A 78 5.39 -4.34 -5.00
CA VAL A 78 6.03 -4.94 -3.82
C VAL A 78 7.07 -5.97 -4.25
N ASP A 79 6.76 -6.82 -5.23
CA ASP A 79 7.71 -7.78 -5.76
C ASP A 79 8.97 -7.06 -6.27
N TRP A 80 8.80 -6.00 -7.04
CA TRP A 80 9.92 -5.21 -7.54
C TRP A 80 10.72 -4.54 -6.41
N LEU A 81 10.03 -3.93 -5.45
CA LEU A 81 10.69 -3.27 -4.31
C LEU A 81 11.53 -4.27 -3.52
N ARG A 82 11.01 -5.47 -3.27
CA ARG A 82 11.77 -6.50 -2.54
C ARG A 82 13.02 -6.93 -3.30
N ARG A 83 12.94 -6.99 -4.62
CA ARG A 83 14.12 -7.29 -5.45
C ARG A 83 15.15 -6.17 -5.39
N GLN A 84 14.75 -4.94 -5.07
CA GLN A 84 15.65 -3.81 -4.90
C GLN A 84 16.18 -3.70 -3.46
N GLY A 85 15.83 -4.63 -2.58
CA GLY A 85 16.30 -4.64 -1.20
C GLY A 85 15.37 -4.00 -0.19
N VAL A 86 14.20 -3.52 -0.61
CA VAL A 86 13.18 -2.98 0.31
C VAL A 86 12.34 -4.16 0.81
N GLU A 87 12.71 -4.71 1.98
CA GLU A 87 12.12 -5.96 2.46
C GLU A 87 10.92 -5.79 3.36
N ASN A 88 10.71 -4.59 3.92
CA ASN A 88 9.65 -4.30 4.88
C ASN A 88 8.38 -3.79 4.22
N CYS A 89 8.08 -4.25 3.02
CA CYS A 89 6.89 -3.84 2.28
C CYS A 89 5.97 -5.01 1.97
N GLN A 90 4.67 -4.73 1.96
CA GLN A 90 3.62 -5.70 1.68
C GLN A 90 2.56 -5.06 0.79
N SER A 91 1.87 -5.89 -0.01
CA SER A 91 0.74 -5.45 -0.83
C SER A 91 -0.56 -5.70 -0.06
N MET A 92 -1.44 -4.70 0.01
CA MET A 92 -2.75 -4.88 0.64
C MET A 92 -3.66 -5.68 -0.30
N ALA A 93 -3.98 -6.90 0.11
CA ALA A 93 -4.81 -7.80 -0.68
C ALA A 93 -6.18 -7.18 -0.95
N GLY A 94 -6.66 -7.30 -2.18
CA GLY A 94 -7.95 -6.74 -2.58
C GLY A 94 -7.98 -5.23 -2.76
N GLY A 95 -6.90 -4.53 -2.43
CA GLY A 95 -6.75 -3.10 -2.66
C GLY A 95 -7.77 -2.24 -1.95
N ILE A 96 -7.96 -1.02 -2.46
CA ILE A 96 -8.91 -0.06 -1.89
C ILE A 96 -10.35 -0.56 -2.00
N ASP A 97 -10.65 -1.41 -2.98
CA ASP A 97 -11.98 -1.99 -3.12
C ASP A 97 -12.35 -2.84 -1.90
N LEU A 98 -11.46 -3.74 -1.49
CA LEU A 98 -11.70 -4.58 -0.31
C LEU A 98 -11.65 -3.76 0.98
N TRP A 99 -10.79 -2.73 1.04
CA TRP A 99 -10.76 -1.78 2.15
C TRP A 99 -12.13 -1.14 2.35
N SER A 100 -12.74 -0.68 1.25
CA SER A 100 -14.08 -0.09 1.30
C SER A 100 -15.12 -1.07 1.83
N LEU A 101 -15.06 -2.32 1.38
CA LEU A 101 -16.03 -3.34 1.78
C LEU A 101 -15.88 -3.77 3.24
N GLN A 102 -14.65 -3.86 3.74
CA GLN A 102 -14.37 -4.50 5.03
C GLN A 102 -14.01 -3.53 6.15
N VAL A 103 -13.47 -2.36 5.83
CA VAL A 103 -12.92 -1.44 6.84
C VAL A 103 -13.69 -0.13 6.85
N ASP A 104 -13.80 0.55 5.72
CA ASP A 104 -14.39 1.89 5.66
C ASP A 104 -15.38 2.02 4.51
N PRO A 105 -16.66 1.72 4.76
CA PRO A 105 -17.68 1.83 3.71
C PRO A 105 -17.94 3.25 3.22
N ALA A 106 -17.40 4.26 3.88
CA ALA A 106 -17.49 5.65 3.40
C ALA A 106 -16.56 5.90 2.21
N VAL A 107 -15.56 5.05 1.96
CA VAL A 107 -14.72 5.15 0.78
C VAL A 107 -15.51 4.62 -0.42
N PRO A 108 -15.79 5.47 -1.43
CA PRO A 108 -16.56 5.03 -2.60
C PRO A 108 -15.85 3.92 -3.38
N ARG A 109 -16.64 3.02 -3.93
CA ARG A 109 -16.14 1.98 -4.84
C ARG A 109 -16.29 2.45 -6.29
N TYR A 110 -15.40 1.95 -7.15
CA TYR A 110 -15.47 2.32 -8.56
C TYR A 110 -15.07 1.14 -9.47
#